data_771705564577025272e48c3cf2c7138a
#
_entry.id   771705564577025272e48c3cf2c7138a
#
_cell.length_a   1.000
_cell.length_b   1.000
_cell.length_c   1.000
_cell.angle_alpha   90.00
_cell.angle_beta   90.00
_cell.angle_gamma   90.00
#
_symmetry.space_group_name_H-M   'P 1'
#
loop_
_entity.id
_entity.type
_entity.pdbx_description
1 polymer ?
#
loop_
_entity_poly.entity_id
_entity_poly.type
_entity_poly.pdbx_seq_one_letter_code
_entity_poly.pdbx_strand_id
1 'polypeptide(L)'
;QGMSAALMAPASIALINASFPPGERGKAIGTWAAVSSLMIPFGPLIGGVAVDYATWHWIFFLNLPIGVVVLCLMRFVPVPAYEKRHTRPIDWFGACLSILTLGALVFGLLEASRLGFSSVLVQLSFLAAGVSLVVFIFSQRVVNHPMLPLQMLSQNRFMALSVMTLLLFGGFQSGLYFLPFLMAQGL
;
A
#
# COMPACT_ATOMS: atom_id res chain seq x y z
N GLN A 1 -10.42 -4.31 -7.79
CA GLN A 1 -10.23 -3.88 -6.40
C GLN A 1 -8.80 -3.41 -6.12
N GLY A 2 -7.76 -4.15 -6.51
CA GLY A 2 -6.36 -3.75 -6.25
C GLY A 2 -6.00 -2.34 -6.72
N MET A 3 -6.38 -1.97 -7.94
CA MET A 3 -6.17 -0.63 -8.48
C MET A 3 -6.89 0.45 -7.66
N SER A 4 -8.13 0.20 -7.26
CA SER A 4 -8.90 1.14 -6.42
C SER A 4 -8.28 1.27 -5.02
N ALA A 5 -7.85 0.17 -4.42
CA ALA A 5 -7.19 0.17 -3.12
C ALA A 5 -5.85 0.93 -3.15
N ALA A 6 -5.07 0.79 -4.22
CA ALA A 6 -3.81 1.51 -4.41
C ALA A 6 -4.00 3.03 -4.47
N LEU A 7 -5.15 3.51 -4.95
CA LEU A 7 -5.47 4.94 -5.00
C LEU A 7 -6.05 5.47 -3.69
N MET A 8 -6.72 4.63 -2.91
CA MET A 8 -7.42 5.05 -1.69
C MET A 8 -6.48 5.60 -0.61
N ALA A 9 -5.41 4.91 -0.29
CA ALA A 9 -4.52 5.32 0.80
C ALA A 9 -3.81 6.66 0.51
N PRO A 10 -3.16 6.87 -0.66
CA PRO A 10 -2.56 8.16 -0.99
C PRO A 10 -3.60 9.29 -1.07
N ALA A 11 -4.78 9.04 -1.64
CA ALA A 11 -5.85 10.03 -1.75
C ALA A 11 -6.38 10.44 -0.36
N SER A 12 -6.54 9.49 0.57
CA SER A 12 -6.96 9.78 1.93
C SER A 12 -5.97 10.67 2.67
N ILE A 13 -4.68 10.36 2.58
CA ILE A 13 -3.61 11.17 3.19
C ILE A 13 -3.53 12.55 2.53
N ALA A 14 -3.67 12.63 1.21
CA ALA A 14 -3.68 13.90 0.50
C ALA A 14 -4.86 14.79 0.93
N LEU A 15 -6.05 14.19 1.11
CA LEU A 15 -7.24 14.88 1.59
C LEU A 15 -7.06 15.40 3.02
N ILE A 16 -6.49 14.60 3.92
CA ILE A 16 -6.18 15.03 5.29
C ILE A 16 -5.19 16.21 5.26
N ASN A 17 -4.12 16.11 4.47
CA ASN A 17 -3.14 17.18 4.36
C ASN A 17 -3.73 18.47 3.77
N ALA A 18 -4.75 18.38 2.93
CA ALA A 18 -5.43 19.52 2.36
C ALA A 18 -6.46 20.14 3.30
N SER A 19 -7.10 19.32 4.16
CA SER A 19 -8.20 19.74 5.03
C SER A 19 -7.74 20.24 6.41
N PHE A 20 -6.56 19.83 6.89
CA PHE A 20 -6.08 20.16 8.23
C PHE A 20 -4.85 21.07 8.20
N PRO A 21 -4.75 22.04 9.12
CA PRO A 21 -3.57 22.89 9.27
C PRO A 21 -2.35 22.07 9.70
N PRO A 22 -1.10 22.53 9.41
CA PRO A 22 0.13 21.76 9.64
C PRO A 22 0.28 21.20 11.06
N GLY A 23 -0.17 21.92 12.08
CA GLY A 23 -0.08 21.49 13.49
C GLY A 23 -1.03 20.34 13.87
N GLU A 24 -2.11 20.13 13.12
CA GLU A 24 -3.14 19.11 13.40
C GLU A 24 -3.04 17.87 12.49
N ARG A 25 -2.26 17.96 11.42
CA ARG A 25 -2.11 16.86 10.44
C ARG A 25 -1.65 15.56 11.08
N GLY A 26 -0.71 15.63 12.01
CA GLY A 26 -0.21 14.45 12.72
C GLY A 26 -1.31 13.74 13.51
N LYS A 27 -2.15 14.50 14.21
CA LYS A 27 -3.30 13.95 14.96
C LYS A 27 -4.33 13.34 14.01
N ALA A 28 -4.66 14.02 12.90
CA ALA A 28 -5.62 13.53 11.92
C ALA A 28 -5.14 12.24 11.24
N ILE A 29 -3.86 12.18 10.82
CA ILE A 29 -3.24 10.97 10.25
C ILE A 29 -3.20 9.85 11.27
N GLY A 30 -2.85 10.15 12.53
CA GLY A 30 -2.86 9.16 13.61
C GLY A 30 -4.26 8.58 13.85
N THR A 31 -5.29 9.41 13.86
CA THR A 31 -6.69 8.95 13.99
C THR A 31 -7.10 8.09 12.80
N TRP A 32 -6.78 8.51 11.57
CA TRP A 32 -7.03 7.72 10.36
C TRP A 32 -6.33 6.36 10.41
N ALA A 33 -5.07 6.32 10.82
CA ALA A 33 -4.32 5.08 10.95
C ALA A 33 -4.90 4.16 12.04
N ALA A 34 -5.29 4.71 13.20
CA ALA A 34 -5.89 3.95 14.28
C ALA A 34 -7.24 3.32 13.86
N VAL A 35 -8.13 4.08 13.23
CA VAL A 35 -9.41 3.58 12.73
C VAL A 35 -9.19 2.52 11.64
N SER A 36 -8.26 2.76 10.72
CA SER A 36 -7.91 1.77 9.68
C SER A 36 -7.38 0.46 10.27
N SER A 37 -6.55 0.54 11.30
CA SER A 37 -6.00 -0.64 11.98
C SER A 37 -7.07 -1.42 12.75
N LEU A 38 -8.06 -0.73 13.34
CA LEU A 38 -9.19 -1.39 14.01
C LEU A 38 -10.06 -2.21 13.03
N MET A 39 -10.09 -1.84 11.75
CA MET A 39 -10.86 -2.57 10.73
C MET A 39 -10.16 -3.84 10.22
N ILE A 40 -8.86 -4.00 10.45
CA ILE A 40 -8.10 -5.17 9.96
C ILE A 40 -8.68 -6.50 10.46
N PRO A 41 -8.97 -6.70 11.75
CA PRO A 41 -9.53 -7.95 12.25
C PRO A 41 -10.94 -8.27 11.72
N PHE A 42 -11.69 -7.25 11.31
CA PHE A 42 -13.04 -7.45 10.77
C PHE A 42 -13.04 -8.08 9.37
N GLY A 43 -11.96 -7.93 8.61
CA GLY A 43 -11.83 -8.53 7.28
C GLY A 43 -12.01 -10.05 7.30
N PRO A 44 -11.15 -10.81 8.00
CA PRO A 44 -11.29 -12.26 8.14
C PRO A 44 -12.61 -12.69 8.77
N LEU A 45 -13.11 -11.95 9.76
CA LEU A 45 -14.37 -12.27 10.44
C LEU A 45 -15.56 -12.19 9.47
N ILE A 46 -15.69 -11.07 8.78
CA ILE A 46 -16.77 -10.85 7.79
C ILE A 46 -16.58 -11.80 6.61
N GLY A 47 -15.32 -11.99 6.16
CA GLY A 47 -15.00 -12.91 5.08
C GLY A 47 -15.36 -14.36 5.41
N GLY A 48 -15.05 -14.84 6.61
CA GLY A 48 -15.42 -16.17 7.07
C GLY A 48 -16.93 -16.38 7.08
N VAL A 49 -17.66 -15.46 7.72
CA VAL A 49 -19.14 -15.50 7.74
C VAL A 49 -19.74 -15.49 6.34
N ALA A 50 -19.19 -14.68 5.43
CA ALA A 50 -19.69 -14.61 4.06
C ALA A 50 -19.44 -15.91 3.28
N VAL A 51 -18.34 -16.63 3.55
CA VAL A 51 -18.03 -17.91 2.91
C VAL A 51 -18.88 -19.03 3.50
N ASP A 52 -19.11 -19.05 4.82
CA ASP A 52 -19.85 -20.09 5.50
C ASP A 52 -21.36 -20.05 5.22
N TYR A 53 -21.95 -18.86 5.17
CA TYR A 53 -23.41 -18.67 5.04
C TYR A 53 -23.87 -18.21 3.65
N ALA A 54 -22.95 -17.86 2.75
CA ALA A 54 -23.26 -17.37 1.42
C ALA A 54 -22.23 -17.88 0.39
N THR A 55 -21.96 -17.12 -0.64
CA THR A 55 -20.92 -17.44 -1.63
C THR A 55 -19.80 -16.41 -1.56
N TRP A 56 -18.60 -16.80 -1.97
CA TRP A 56 -17.44 -15.90 -2.00
C TRP A 56 -17.68 -14.58 -2.75
N HIS A 57 -18.65 -14.53 -3.65
CA HIS A 57 -19.03 -13.32 -4.37
C HIS A 57 -19.54 -12.21 -3.44
N TRP A 58 -20.18 -12.55 -2.32
CA TRP A 58 -20.70 -11.59 -1.36
C TRP A 58 -19.63 -10.72 -0.73
N ILE A 59 -18.40 -11.20 -0.63
CA ILE A 59 -17.25 -10.43 -0.15
C ILE A 59 -17.03 -9.19 -1.05
N PHE A 60 -17.27 -9.32 -2.35
CA PHE A 60 -17.15 -8.21 -3.29
C PHE A 60 -18.38 -7.30 -3.26
N PHE A 61 -19.57 -7.86 -3.13
CA PHE A 61 -20.81 -7.07 -3.05
C PHE A 61 -20.90 -6.22 -1.78
N LEU A 62 -20.26 -6.61 -0.69
CA LEU A 62 -20.17 -5.81 0.54
C LEU A 62 -19.54 -4.42 0.29
N ASN A 63 -18.67 -4.29 -0.70
CA ASN A 63 -18.07 -3.00 -1.04
C ASN A 63 -19.08 -2.02 -1.68
N LEU A 64 -20.18 -2.49 -2.25
CA LEU A 64 -21.18 -1.61 -2.89
C LEU A 64 -21.88 -0.70 -1.87
N PRO A 65 -22.51 -1.22 -0.78
CA PRO A 65 -23.13 -0.35 0.22
C PRO A 65 -22.10 0.56 0.91
N ILE A 66 -20.90 0.06 1.19
CA ILE A 66 -19.82 0.89 1.76
C ILE A 66 -19.45 2.02 0.79
N GLY A 67 -19.32 1.73 -0.51
CA GLY A 67 -19.04 2.72 -1.54
C GLY A 67 -20.12 3.80 -1.63
N VAL A 68 -21.40 3.42 -1.55
CA VAL A 68 -22.52 4.37 -1.53
C VAL A 68 -22.45 5.28 -0.31
N VAL A 69 -22.18 4.72 0.88
CA VAL A 69 -22.02 5.51 2.11
C VAL A 69 -20.87 6.50 1.97
N VAL A 70 -19.72 6.05 1.46
CA VAL A 70 -18.54 6.92 1.23
C VAL A 70 -18.89 8.05 0.26
N LEU A 71 -19.55 7.76 -0.86
CA LEU A 71 -19.98 8.79 -1.83
C LEU A 71 -20.94 9.81 -1.21
N CYS A 72 -21.86 9.36 -0.38
CA CYS A 72 -22.74 10.25 0.37
C CYS A 72 -21.96 11.14 1.35
N LEU A 73 -21.00 10.57 2.07
CA LEU A 73 -20.17 11.30 3.04
C LEU A 73 -19.24 12.31 2.35
N MET A 74 -18.77 12.04 1.14
CA MET A 74 -17.93 12.96 0.39
C MET A 74 -18.61 14.31 0.12
N ARG A 75 -19.95 14.37 0.10
CA ARG A 75 -20.69 15.64 -0.04
C ARG A 75 -20.45 16.61 1.12
N PHE A 76 -20.10 16.09 2.29
CA PHE A 76 -19.84 16.89 3.50
C PHE A 76 -18.37 17.26 3.67
N VAL A 77 -17.48 16.70 2.84
CA VAL A 77 -16.06 17.01 2.89
C VAL A 77 -15.82 18.33 2.13
N PRO A 78 -15.34 19.38 2.82
CA PRO A 78 -15.00 20.62 2.14
C PRO A 78 -13.89 20.34 1.13
N VAL A 79 -14.17 20.60 -0.14
CA VAL A 79 -13.14 20.56 -1.19
C VAL A 79 -12.28 21.82 -0.99
N PRO A 80 -11.01 21.68 -0.59
CA PRO A 80 -10.14 22.83 -0.49
C PRO A 80 -10.11 23.53 -1.85
N ALA A 81 -10.21 24.87 -1.86
CA ALA A 81 -10.05 25.64 -3.09
C ALA A 81 -8.73 25.17 -3.75
N TYR A 82 -8.86 24.66 -4.97
CA TYR A 82 -7.72 24.13 -5.72
C TYR A 82 -6.79 25.31 -6.03
N GLU A 83 -5.87 25.60 -5.10
CA GLU A 83 -4.73 26.41 -5.46
C GLU A 83 -4.07 25.71 -6.64
N LYS A 84 -3.90 26.43 -7.76
CA LYS A 84 -3.14 25.98 -8.92
C LYS A 84 -1.68 25.72 -8.48
N ARG A 85 -1.48 24.66 -7.70
CA ARG A 85 -0.13 24.14 -7.51
C ARG A 85 0.32 23.73 -8.90
N HIS A 86 1.41 24.28 -9.33
CA HIS A 86 2.09 23.87 -10.55
C HIS A 86 2.11 22.35 -10.57
N THR A 87 1.31 21.76 -11.46
CA THR A 87 1.25 20.31 -11.66
C THR A 87 2.63 19.91 -12.17
N ARG A 88 3.45 19.37 -11.27
CA ARG A 88 4.74 18.81 -11.69
C ARG A 88 4.43 17.65 -12.64
N PRO A 89 5.13 17.55 -13.77
CA PRO A 89 4.93 16.43 -14.67
C PRO A 89 5.20 15.11 -13.94
N ILE A 90 4.37 14.12 -14.21
CA ILE A 90 4.51 12.80 -13.61
C ILE A 90 5.66 12.08 -14.31
N ASP A 91 6.57 11.51 -13.55
CA ASP A 91 7.62 10.62 -14.05
C ASP A 91 7.03 9.24 -14.38
N TRP A 92 6.43 9.13 -15.57
CA TRP A 92 5.84 7.88 -16.04
C TRP A 92 6.86 6.75 -16.17
N PHE A 93 8.10 7.08 -16.53
CA PHE A 93 9.17 6.10 -16.68
C PHE A 93 9.56 5.51 -15.31
N GLY A 94 9.76 6.37 -14.32
CA GLY A 94 9.98 5.93 -12.94
C GLY A 94 8.80 5.15 -12.37
N ALA A 95 7.55 5.55 -12.68
CA ALA A 95 6.37 4.82 -12.27
C ALA A 95 6.32 3.39 -12.84
N CYS A 96 6.56 3.22 -14.15
CA CYS A 96 6.61 1.91 -14.78
C CYS A 96 7.72 1.03 -14.19
N LEU A 97 8.91 1.59 -13.96
CA LEU A 97 10.03 0.85 -13.36
C LEU A 97 9.73 0.42 -11.93
N SER A 98 9.09 1.27 -11.12
CA SER A 98 8.70 0.91 -9.76
C SER A 98 7.64 -0.20 -9.73
N ILE A 99 6.66 -0.14 -10.63
CA ILE A 99 5.65 -1.21 -10.78
C ILE A 99 6.31 -2.51 -11.20
N LEU A 100 7.23 -2.47 -12.16
CA LEU A 100 7.95 -3.66 -12.62
C LEU A 100 8.82 -4.25 -11.50
N THR A 101 9.54 -3.41 -10.77
CA THR A 101 10.39 -3.83 -9.64
C THR A 101 9.58 -4.55 -8.57
N LEU A 102 8.54 -3.90 -8.07
CA LEU A 102 7.70 -4.46 -7.01
C LEU A 102 6.90 -5.66 -7.49
N GLY A 103 6.34 -5.58 -8.70
CA GLY A 103 5.57 -6.67 -9.29
C GLY A 103 6.41 -7.92 -9.52
N ALA A 104 7.60 -7.78 -10.09
CA ALA A 104 8.52 -8.90 -10.31
C ALA A 104 9.03 -9.48 -8.99
N LEU A 105 9.32 -8.64 -7.99
CA LEU A 105 9.74 -9.07 -6.66
C LEU A 105 8.64 -9.90 -5.97
N VAL A 106 7.42 -9.37 -5.90
CA VAL A 106 6.27 -10.04 -5.28
C VAL A 106 5.93 -11.33 -6.02
N PHE A 107 5.90 -11.30 -7.36
CA PHE A 107 5.66 -12.48 -8.17
C PHE A 107 6.73 -13.57 -7.91
N GLY A 108 8.00 -13.18 -7.89
CA GLY A 108 9.10 -14.11 -7.58
C GLY A 108 8.97 -14.75 -6.21
N LEU A 109 8.60 -13.98 -5.18
CA LEU A 109 8.38 -14.48 -3.82
C LEU A 109 7.18 -15.44 -3.74
N LEU A 110 6.08 -15.12 -4.41
CA LEU A 110 4.89 -15.97 -4.44
C LEU A 110 5.16 -17.29 -5.16
N GLU A 111 5.79 -17.25 -6.33
CA GLU A 111 6.12 -18.47 -7.08
C GLU A 111 7.24 -19.28 -6.44
N ALA A 112 8.14 -18.65 -5.67
CA ALA A 112 9.17 -19.36 -4.93
C ALA A 112 8.60 -20.36 -3.91
N SER A 113 7.44 -20.04 -3.32
CA SER A 113 6.74 -20.96 -2.40
C SER A 113 6.17 -22.20 -3.10
N ARG A 114 5.90 -22.13 -4.41
CA ARG A 114 5.30 -23.21 -5.21
C ARG A 114 6.33 -24.00 -6.00
N LEU A 115 7.26 -23.29 -6.65
CA LEU A 115 8.23 -23.87 -7.59
C LEU A 115 9.63 -24.03 -7.00
N GLY A 116 9.86 -23.45 -5.81
CA GLY A 116 11.18 -23.39 -5.19
C GLY A 116 12.08 -22.30 -5.81
N PHE A 117 13.10 -21.90 -5.06
CA PHE A 117 14.05 -20.85 -5.48
C PHE A 117 14.96 -21.29 -6.66
N SER A 118 15.05 -22.57 -6.94
CA SER A 118 15.85 -23.11 -8.06
C SER A 118 15.13 -22.99 -9.41
N SER A 119 13.86 -22.64 -9.44
CA SER A 119 13.11 -22.48 -10.69
C SER A 119 13.63 -21.30 -11.50
N VAL A 120 13.83 -21.52 -12.79
CA VAL A 120 14.26 -20.48 -13.74
C VAL A 120 13.31 -19.29 -13.73
N LEU A 121 11.99 -19.53 -13.65
CA LEU A 121 10.98 -18.49 -13.61
C LEU A 121 11.17 -17.58 -12.39
N VAL A 122 11.42 -18.15 -11.22
CA VAL A 122 11.66 -17.42 -9.98
C VAL A 122 12.96 -16.60 -10.07
N GLN A 123 14.03 -17.20 -10.58
CA GLN A 123 15.31 -16.52 -10.76
C GLN A 123 15.21 -15.35 -11.74
N LEU A 124 14.52 -15.54 -12.88
CA LEU A 124 14.26 -14.47 -13.84
C LEU A 124 13.42 -13.34 -13.24
N SER A 125 12.47 -13.66 -12.39
CA SER A 125 11.66 -12.64 -11.69
C SER A 125 12.50 -11.80 -10.74
N PHE A 126 13.37 -12.42 -9.94
CA PHE A 126 14.30 -11.69 -9.08
C PHE A 126 15.33 -10.88 -9.87
N LEU A 127 15.83 -11.44 -10.97
CA LEU A 127 16.74 -10.71 -11.88
C LEU A 127 16.02 -9.47 -12.46
N ALA A 128 14.82 -9.63 -12.97
CA ALA A 128 14.01 -8.53 -13.50
C ALA A 128 13.75 -7.46 -12.43
N ALA A 129 13.42 -7.87 -11.19
CA ALA A 129 13.26 -6.95 -10.07
C ALA A 129 14.56 -6.20 -9.75
N GLY A 130 15.69 -6.88 -9.70
CA GLY A 130 17.00 -6.27 -9.44
C GLY A 130 17.42 -5.29 -10.53
N VAL A 131 17.31 -5.69 -11.80
CA VAL A 131 17.66 -4.83 -12.94
C VAL A 131 16.77 -3.60 -12.99
N SER A 132 15.44 -3.78 -12.87
CA SER A 132 14.50 -2.65 -12.90
C SER A 132 14.72 -1.70 -11.71
N LEU A 133 15.07 -2.19 -10.51
CA LEU A 133 15.43 -1.37 -9.36
C LEU A 133 16.67 -0.52 -9.63
N VAL A 134 17.73 -1.13 -10.19
CA VAL A 134 18.96 -0.41 -10.52
C VAL A 134 18.67 0.68 -11.56
N VAL A 135 17.94 0.34 -12.63
CA VAL A 135 17.56 1.31 -13.66
C VAL A 135 16.67 2.42 -13.06
N PHE A 136 15.74 2.09 -12.15
CA PHE A 136 14.91 3.06 -11.42
C PHE A 136 15.78 4.04 -10.63
N ILE A 137 16.72 3.55 -9.82
CA ILE A 137 17.60 4.42 -9.03
C ILE A 137 18.42 5.35 -9.92
N PHE A 138 18.94 4.84 -11.04
CA PHE A 138 19.66 5.69 -12.00
C PHE A 138 18.75 6.72 -12.66
N SER A 139 17.54 6.33 -13.08
CA SER A 139 16.59 7.26 -13.69
C SER A 139 16.23 8.42 -12.74
N GLN A 140 16.05 8.13 -11.44
CA GLN A 140 15.73 9.13 -10.43
C GLN A 140 16.87 10.15 -10.17
N ARG A 141 18.10 9.85 -10.61
CA ARG A 141 19.23 10.79 -10.55
C ARG A 141 19.29 11.75 -11.73
N VAL A 142 18.70 11.37 -12.85
CA VAL A 142 18.83 12.10 -14.12
C VAL A 142 17.56 12.92 -14.45
N VAL A 143 16.40 12.44 -14.00
CA VAL A 143 15.12 13.09 -14.27
C VAL A 143 14.98 14.40 -13.48
N ASN A 144 14.52 15.48 -14.14
CA ASN A 144 14.33 16.80 -13.53
C ASN A 144 13.28 16.82 -12.42
N HIS A 145 12.28 15.92 -12.48
CA HIS A 145 11.20 15.82 -11.51
C HIS A 145 11.08 14.37 -10.99
N PRO A 146 12.04 13.90 -10.17
CA PRO A 146 12.02 12.53 -9.66
C PRO A 146 10.82 12.31 -8.75
N MET A 147 10.19 11.12 -8.87
CA MET A 147 9.14 10.69 -7.95
C MET A 147 9.68 10.48 -6.54
N LEU A 148 10.89 9.94 -6.44
CA LEU A 148 11.57 9.70 -5.18
C LEU A 148 12.79 10.61 -5.07
N PRO A 149 12.73 11.68 -4.25
CA PRO A 149 13.91 12.52 -4.01
C PRO A 149 14.95 11.74 -3.21
N LEU A 150 15.96 11.20 -3.89
CA LEU A 150 17.02 10.36 -3.29
C LEU A 150 17.75 11.04 -2.14
N GLN A 151 17.74 12.38 -2.10
CA GLN A 151 18.28 13.17 -0.99
C GLN A 151 17.58 12.89 0.35
N MET A 152 16.28 12.52 0.33
CA MET A 152 15.57 12.11 1.55
C MET A 152 16.08 10.78 2.09
N LEU A 153 16.43 9.84 1.19
CA LEU A 153 16.99 8.54 1.59
C LEU A 153 18.39 8.66 2.22
N SER A 154 19.13 9.72 1.88
CA SER A 154 20.44 9.98 2.51
C SER A 154 20.35 10.53 3.92
N GLN A 155 19.17 10.95 4.37
CA GLN A 155 18.97 11.43 5.73
C GLN A 155 18.82 10.26 6.70
N ASN A 156 19.75 10.13 7.64
CA ASN A 156 19.77 9.04 8.63
C ASN A 156 18.45 8.90 9.41
N ARG A 157 17.80 10.03 9.73
CA ARG A 157 16.50 10.02 10.44
C ARG A 157 15.38 9.44 9.58
N PHE A 158 15.32 9.80 8.31
CA PHE A 158 14.31 9.28 7.40
C PHE A 158 14.51 7.78 7.17
N MET A 159 15.76 7.36 6.94
CA MET A 159 16.10 5.96 6.76
C MET A 159 15.77 5.12 8.00
N ALA A 160 16.15 5.59 9.18
CA ALA A 160 15.86 4.91 10.44
C ALA A 160 14.35 4.74 10.67
N LEU A 161 13.56 5.80 10.45
CA LEU A 161 12.10 5.73 10.57
C LEU A 161 11.48 4.80 9.54
N SER A 162 11.98 4.80 8.29
CA SER A 162 11.48 3.91 7.23
C SER A 162 11.76 2.44 7.55
N VAL A 163 12.96 2.13 8.01
CA VAL A 163 13.34 0.76 8.43
C VAL A 163 12.53 0.33 9.65
N MET A 164 12.39 1.20 10.65
CA MET A 164 11.56 0.92 11.82
C MET A 164 10.11 0.63 11.44
N THR A 165 9.53 1.45 10.56
CA THR A 165 8.17 1.25 10.05
C THR A 165 8.03 -0.07 9.30
N LEU A 166 9.00 -0.39 8.44
CA LEU A 166 9.03 -1.67 7.70
C LEU A 166 9.03 -2.87 8.66
N LEU A 167 9.89 -2.84 9.67
CA LEU A 167 10.01 -3.93 10.65
C LEU A 167 8.76 -4.06 11.51
N LEU A 168 8.21 -2.94 11.99
CA LEU A 168 6.98 -2.94 12.79
C LEU A 168 5.77 -3.46 12.00
N PHE A 169 5.54 -2.91 10.80
CA PHE A 169 4.42 -3.35 9.97
C PHE A 169 4.62 -4.78 9.44
N GLY A 170 5.84 -5.13 9.02
CA GLY A 170 6.16 -6.48 8.58
C GLY A 170 5.97 -7.51 9.69
N GLY A 171 6.46 -7.24 10.90
CA GLY A 171 6.25 -8.11 12.06
C GLY A 171 4.79 -8.23 12.46
N PHE A 172 4.06 -7.11 12.52
CA PHE A 172 2.64 -7.11 12.84
C PHE A 172 1.81 -7.89 11.82
N GLN A 173 2.02 -7.67 10.52
CA GLN A 173 1.32 -8.39 9.45
C GLN A 173 1.65 -9.88 9.43
N SER A 174 2.91 -10.24 9.66
CA SER A 174 3.31 -11.64 9.79
C SER A 174 2.62 -12.32 10.96
N GLY A 175 2.55 -11.65 12.12
CA GLY A 175 1.84 -12.15 13.28
C GLY A 175 0.35 -12.40 13.00
N LEU A 176 -0.33 -11.45 12.36
CA LEU A 176 -1.73 -11.60 11.97
C LEU A 176 -1.95 -12.73 10.97
N TYR A 177 -1.01 -12.93 10.04
CA TYR A 177 -1.10 -13.99 9.05
C TYR A 177 -0.95 -15.38 9.67
N PHE A 178 0.01 -15.54 10.59
CA PHE A 178 0.28 -16.85 11.22
C PHE A 178 -0.69 -17.17 12.36
N LEU A 179 -1.33 -16.19 12.98
CA LEU A 179 -2.23 -16.40 14.11
C LEU A 179 -3.34 -17.44 13.84
N PRO A 180 -4.09 -17.39 12.71
CA PRO A 180 -5.11 -18.38 12.41
C PRO A 180 -4.55 -19.80 12.28
N PHE A 181 -3.35 -19.94 11.70
CA PHE A 181 -2.69 -21.25 11.57
C PHE A 181 -2.29 -21.84 12.92
N LEU A 182 -1.78 -21.00 13.82
CA LEU A 182 -1.44 -21.44 15.19
C LEU A 182 -2.69 -21.85 15.96
N MET A 183 -3.78 -21.12 15.83
CA MET A 183 -5.05 -21.46 16.48
C MET A 183 -5.66 -22.74 15.92
N ALA A 184 -5.55 -22.98 14.62
CA ALA A 184 -6.04 -24.20 13.99
C ALA A 184 -5.24 -25.45 14.34
N GLN A 185 -3.95 -25.32 14.69
CA GLN A 185 -3.08 -26.43 15.10
C GLN A 185 -3.07 -26.67 16.60
N GLY A 186 -3.53 -25.72 17.40
CA GLY A 186 -3.56 -25.80 18.86
C GLY A 186 -4.90 -26.27 19.45
N LEU A 187 -5.89 -26.53 18.62
CA LEU A 187 -7.18 -27.15 18.94
C LEU A 187 -7.29 -28.52 18.29
#